data_2968ee155fcec235f9e2780b4c475e55
#
_entry.id   2968ee155fcec235f9e2780b4c475e55
#
_cell.length_a   1.000
_cell.length_b   1.000
_cell.length_c   1.000
_cell.angle_alpha   90.00
_cell.angle_beta   90.00
_cell.angle_gamma   90.00
#
_symmetry.space_group_name_H-M   'P 1'
#
loop_
_entity.id
_entity.type
_entity.pdbx_description
1 polymer ?
#
loop_
_entity_poly.entity_id
_entity_poly.type
_entity_poly.pdbx_seq_one_letter_code
_entity_poly.pdbx_strand_id
1 'polypeptide(L)'
;MVAAPNIPASASDSKTTASQSIHNTDRFIIVALDPGHGGEDPGAIGPRGTKEKDVVLKIAHRMRDRINNTVIKTRMGPLPMRAYLTRDADFFVPLQLRVEKARRVQADLFISIHADAFMTPDARGASVFALSQGAATSAAARWMASQENRADLVGGLNLKVQDATVQRALLDMSTTAQINDSLKLGNEMLGQIRRIGKLHKPQVEQAGFAVLKAPDIPSVLVETAFISNPDEEARLNSESYQNELSDALMRSIERYFLRNPPLARNRNT
;
A
#
# COMPACT_ATOMS: atom_id res chain seq x y z
N MET A 1 -76.49 29.75 -38.46
CA MET A 1 -75.42 29.58 -39.40
C MET A 1 -74.31 30.58 -39.07
N VAL A 2 -73.33 30.23 -38.33
CA VAL A 2 -72.12 31.03 -38.11
C VAL A 2 -70.99 30.10 -38.03
N ALA A 3 -70.01 30.27 -38.94
CA ALA A 3 -68.81 29.47 -39.08
C ALA A 3 -67.83 29.79 -37.96
N ALA A 4 -67.22 28.76 -37.42
CA ALA A 4 -66.06 28.86 -36.47
C ALA A 4 -64.74 29.03 -37.23
N PRO A 5 -63.79 29.85 -36.78
CA PRO A 5 -62.53 30.00 -37.39
C PRO A 5 -61.51 28.95 -36.95
N ASN A 6 -60.74 28.47 -37.89
CA ASN A 6 -59.64 27.55 -37.78
C ASN A 6 -58.44 28.22 -37.11
N ILE A 7 -57.85 27.58 -36.09
CA ILE A 7 -56.61 28.00 -35.42
C ILE A 7 -55.51 26.96 -35.78
N PRO A 8 -54.37 27.37 -36.36
CA PRO A 8 -53.28 26.43 -36.63
C PRO A 8 -52.52 26.10 -35.35
N ALA A 9 -52.26 24.83 -35.16
CA ALA A 9 -51.41 24.29 -34.09
C ALA A 9 -49.92 24.64 -34.36
N SER A 10 -49.36 25.38 -33.41
CA SER A 10 -47.91 25.62 -33.35
C SER A 10 -47.22 24.41 -32.72
N ALA A 11 -46.40 23.74 -33.49
CA ALA A 11 -45.51 22.72 -32.98
C ALA A 11 -44.32 23.40 -32.31
N SER A 12 -44.24 23.28 -30.98
CA SER A 12 -43.04 23.64 -30.21
C SER A 12 -42.14 22.43 -30.07
N ASP A 13 -41.05 22.41 -30.83
CA ASP A 13 -39.93 21.52 -30.64
C ASP A 13 -39.26 21.81 -29.29
N SER A 14 -39.64 21.07 -28.27
CA SER A 14 -38.89 21.01 -27.02
C SER A 14 -37.72 20.02 -27.19
N LYS A 15 -36.57 20.55 -27.56
CA LYS A 15 -35.31 19.84 -27.39
C LYS A 15 -35.08 19.63 -25.91
N THR A 16 -35.41 18.43 -25.44
CA THR A 16 -35.01 17.94 -24.13
C THR A 16 -33.50 17.72 -24.14
N THR A 17 -32.75 18.71 -23.71
CA THR A 17 -31.34 18.54 -23.34
C THR A 17 -31.32 17.61 -22.12
N ALA A 18 -31.04 16.35 -22.37
CA ALA A 18 -30.69 15.39 -21.32
C ALA A 18 -29.42 15.91 -20.64
N SER A 19 -29.60 16.59 -19.54
CA SER A 19 -28.55 16.93 -18.59
C SER A 19 -28.03 15.60 -18.06
N GLN A 20 -26.90 15.13 -18.60
CA GLN A 20 -26.13 14.06 -17.98
C GLN A 20 -25.65 14.59 -16.64
N SER A 21 -26.39 14.29 -15.58
CA SER A 21 -25.90 14.40 -14.22
C SER A 21 -24.70 13.45 -14.11
N ILE A 22 -23.50 14.00 -14.26
CA ILE A 22 -22.28 13.34 -13.86
C ILE A 22 -22.45 13.12 -12.36
N HIS A 23 -22.82 11.90 -11.97
CA HIS A 23 -22.73 11.47 -10.59
C HIS A 23 -21.23 11.55 -10.24
N ASN A 24 -20.86 12.69 -9.65
CA ASN A 24 -19.58 12.86 -9.00
C ASN A 24 -19.60 11.97 -7.77
N THR A 25 -19.36 10.68 -7.97
CA THR A 25 -19.10 9.77 -6.85
C THR A 25 -17.84 10.28 -6.20
N ASP A 26 -17.93 10.77 -4.97
CA ASP A 26 -16.80 11.18 -4.12
C ASP A 26 -15.91 9.95 -3.85
N ARG A 27 -15.15 9.56 -4.87
CA ARG A 27 -14.24 8.41 -4.78
C ARG A 27 -12.90 8.89 -4.26
N PHE A 28 -12.52 8.37 -3.10
CA PHE A 28 -11.16 8.48 -2.59
C PHE A 28 -10.32 7.29 -3.05
N ILE A 29 -9.04 7.53 -3.32
CA ILE A 29 -8.03 6.49 -3.33
C ILE A 29 -7.64 6.23 -1.88
N ILE A 30 -7.82 5.00 -1.39
CA ILE A 30 -7.43 4.62 -0.04
C ILE A 30 -6.12 3.84 -0.08
N VAL A 31 -5.10 4.36 0.60
CA VAL A 31 -3.81 3.68 0.78
C VAL A 31 -3.72 3.22 2.23
N ALA A 32 -3.67 1.91 2.43
CA ALA A 32 -3.38 1.33 3.73
C ALA A 32 -1.86 1.34 3.95
N LEU A 33 -1.43 2.01 5.00
CA LEU A 33 -0.06 2.04 5.49
C LEU A 33 0.05 1.11 6.68
N ASP A 34 1.00 0.21 6.64
CA ASP A 34 1.25 -0.77 7.68
C ASP A 34 2.65 -0.56 8.26
N PRO A 35 2.79 0.26 9.32
CA PRO A 35 4.06 0.32 10.04
C PRO A 35 4.29 -1.00 10.73
N GLY A 36 5.36 -1.72 10.34
CA GLY A 36 5.70 -3.03 10.92
C GLY A 36 5.85 -3.01 12.43
N HIS A 37 5.75 -4.18 13.06
CA HIS A 37 5.97 -4.35 14.51
C HIS A 37 5.01 -3.53 15.39
N GLY A 38 5.42 -3.23 16.65
CA GLY A 38 4.66 -2.40 17.60
C GLY A 38 4.40 -3.11 18.94
N GLY A 39 4.20 -2.35 20.01
CA GLY A 39 3.99 -2.88 21.34
C GLY A 39 5.14 -3.75 21.83
N GLU A 40 4.85 -5.01 22.12
CA GLU A 40 5.81 -6.02 22.60
C GLU A 40 6.84 -6.41 21.53
N ASP A 41 6.52 -6.24 20.26
CA ASP A 41 7.43 -6.51 19.14
C ASP A 41 8.18 -5.24 18.76
N PRO A 42 9.48 -5.11 19.15
CA PRO A 42 10.27 -3.94 18.82
C PRO A 42 10.72 -3.92 17.35
N GLY A 43 10.60 -5.05 16.62
CA GLY A 43 11.31 -5.28 15.37
C GLY A 43 12.81 -5.37 15.58
N ALA A 44 13.59 -5.08 14.56
CA ALA A 44 15.04 -5.02 14.66
C ALA A 44 15.48 -3.85 15.54
N ILE A 45 16.65 -4.04 16.20
CA ILE A 45 17.25 -3.02 17.04
C ILE A 45 18.63 -2.68 16.47
N GLY A 46 18.82 -1.42 16.13
CA GLY A 46 20.08 -0.90 15.62
C GLY A 46 21.18 -0.87 16.68
N PRO A 47 22.44 -0.75 16.25
CA PRO A 47 23.60 -0.76 17.17
C PRO A 47 23.60 0.35 18.22
N ARG A 48 22.86 1.45 17.99
CA ARG A 48 22.70 2.56 18.93
C ARG A 48 21.41 2.49 19.73
N GLY A 49 20.68 1.37 19.64
CA GLY A 49 19.42 1.12 20.37
C GLY A 49 18.17 1.64 19.69
N THR A 50 18.24 2.10 18.45
CA THR A 50 17.07 2.51 17.67
C THR A 50 16.19 1.29 17.40
N LYS A 51 14.91 1.39 17.73
CA LYS A 51 13.94 0.32 17.47
C LYS A 51 13.24 0.56 16.14
N GLU A 52 13.12 -0.48 15.35
CA GLU A 52 12.44 -0.44 14.06
C GLU A 52 11.02 0.09 14.16
N LYS A 53 10.22 -0.45 15.10
CA LYS A 53 8.82 -0.04 15.32
C LYS A 53 8.62 1.47 15.43
N ASP A 54 9.58 2.19 16.02
CA ASP A 54 9.50 3.64 16.24
C ASP A 54 9.80 4.41 14.95
N VAL A 55 10.76 3.95 14.20
CA VAL A 55 11.19 4.57 12.93
C VAL A 55 10.08 4.42 11.88
N VAL A 56 9.59 3.20 11.70
CA VAL A 56 8.58 2.92 10.65
C VAL A 56 7.25 3.60 10.95
N LEU A 57 6.91 3.78 12.24
CA LEU A 57 5.72 4.55 12.64
C LEU A 57 5.87 6.04 12.27
N LYS A 58 7.05 6.64 12.50
CA LYS A 58 7.32 8.04 12.10
C LYS A 58 7.23 8.23 10.59
N ILE A 59 7.79 7.29 9.80
CA ILE A 59 7.70 7.32 8.34
C ILE A 59 6.24 7.20 7.90
N ALA A 60 5.47 6.28 8.48
CA ALA A 60 4.06 6.09 8.17
C ALA A 60 3.21 7.33 8.46
N HIS A 61 3.46 8.04 9.57
CA HIS A 61 2.78 9.30 9.87
C HIS A 61 3.11 10.38 8.83
N ARG A 62 4.39 10.52 8.41
CA ARG A 62 4.79 11.45 7.37
C ARG A 62 4.14 11.14 6.02
N MET A 63 4.03 9.86 5.69
CA MET A 63 3.32 9.40 4.48
C MET A 63 1.82 9.67 4.56
N ARG A 64 1.19 9.40 5.71
CA ARG A 64 -0.23 9.69 5.94
C ARG A 64 -0.55 11.16 5.63
N ASP A 65 0.27 12.06 6.17
CA ASP A 65 0.04 13.50 6.01
C ASP A 65 0.17 13.91 4.53
N ARG A 66 1.13 13.35 3.79
CA ARG A 66 1.29 13.59 2.35
C ARG A 66 0.11 13.04 1.55
N ILE A 67 -0.30 11.81 1.82
CA ILE A 67 -1.42 11.16 1.12
C ILE A 67 -2.71 11.96 1.33
N ASN A 68 -3.02 12.33 2.57
CA ASN A 68 -4.25 13.06 2.90
C ASN A 68 -4.31 14.46 2.28
N ASN A 69 -3.17 15.06 1.95
CA ASN A 69 -3.07 16.37 1.30
C ASN A 69 -2.91 16.28 -0.23
N THR A 70 -3.01 15.08 -0.81
CA THR A 70 -2.78 14.86 -2.25
C THR A 70 -4.09 14.60 -2.99
N VAL A 71 -4.22 15.21 -4.18
CA VAL A 71 -5.27 14.94 -5.15
C VAL A 71 -4.59 14.57 -6.48
N ILE A 72 -4.79 13.34 -6.93
CA ILE A 72 -4.24 12.89 -8.21
C ILE A 72 -5.12 13.38 -9.35
N LYS A 73 -4.55 14.10 -10.32
CA LYS A 73 -5.25 14.56 -11.52
C LYS A 73 -5.21 13.45 -12.59
N THR A 74 -6.27 12.69 -12.70
CA THR A 74 -6.41 11.63 -13.72
C THR A 74 -7.18 12.14 -14.94
N ARG A 75 -7.19 11.35 -16.02
CA ARG A 75 -8.03 11.63 -17.21
C ARG A 75 -9.53 11.58 -16.89
N MET A 76 -9.92 10.90 -15.83
CA MET A 76 -11.31 10.76 -15.38
C MET A 76 -11.73 11.84 -14.36
N GLY A 77 -10.82 12.76 -14.04
CA GLY A 77 -11.02 13.81 -13.05
C GLY A 77 -10.06 13.74 -11.87
N PRO A 78 -10.17 14.67 -10.93
CA PRO A 78 -9.36 14.69 -9.72
C PRO A 78 -9.81 13.59 -8.75
N LEU A 79 -8.86 12.81 -8.23
CA LEU A 79 -9.08 11.77 -7.24
C LEU A 79 -8.34 12.14 -5.95
N PRO A 80 -9.05 12.57 -4.91
CA PRO A 80 -8.46 12.80 -3.60
C PRO A 80 -8.02 11.48 -2.98
N MET A 81 -7.01 11.55 -2.11
CA MET A 81 -6.45 10.38 -1.44
C MET A 81 -6.75 10.39 0.06
N ARG A 82 -6.77 9.20 0.64
CA ARG A 82 -6.86 8.97 2.09
C ARG A 82 -5.89 7.87 2.51
N ALA A 83 -5.14 8.13 3.57
CA ALA A 83 -4.34 7.12 4.22
C ALA A 83 -5.14 6.46 5.36
N TYR A 84 -4.95 5.17 5.49
CA TYR A 84 -5.42 4.38 6.63
C TYR A 84 -4.22 3.66 7.24
N LEU A 85 -3.96 3.83 8.54
CA LEU A 85 -2.87 3.16 9.23
C LEU A 85 -3.39 1.90 9.93
N THR A 86 -2.68 0.78 9.82
CA THR A 86 -3.01 -0.45 10.57
C THR A 86 -2.79 -0.27 12.06
N ARG A 87 -1.80 0.55 12.45
CA ARG A 87 -1.57 1.12 13.77
C ARG A 87 -1.10 2.56 13.65
N ASP A 88 -1.55 3.42 14.52
CA ASP A 88 -1.21 4.85 14.59
C ASP A 88 -0.43 5.24 15.86
N ALA A 89 -0.18 4.26 16.72
CA ALA A 89 0.58 4.37 17.95
C ALA A 89 1.41 3.11 18.21
N ASP A 90 2.11 3.07 19.35
CA ASP A 90 2.93 1.91 19.75
C ASP A 90 2.07 0.81 20.38
N PHE A 91 1.47 -0.03 19.56
CA PHE A 91 0.78 -1.26 19.96
C PHE A 91 0.97 -2.34 18.91
N PHE A 92 0.91 -3.61 19.32
CA PHE A 92 1.05 -4.75 18.44
C PHE A 92 -0.25 -5.01 17.66
N VAL A 93 -0.10 -5.34 16.36
CA VAL A 93 -1.20 -5.79 15.49
C VAL A 93 -0.77 -7.08 14.80
N PRO A 94 -1.49 -8.19 14.97
CA PRO A 94 -1.21 -9.46 14.29
C PRO A 94 -1.18 -9.31 12.77
N LEU A 95 -0.34 -10.09 12.09
CA LEU A 95 -0.14 -10.01 10.63
C LEU A 95 -1.45 -10.17 9.85
N GLN A 96 -2.26 -11.16 10.21
CA GLN A 96 -3.56 -11.36 9.57
C GLN A 96 -4.50 -10.16 9.79
N LEU A 97 -4.52 -9.59 10.99
CA LEU A 97 -5.38 -8.46 11.30
C LEU A 97 -4.98 -7.18 10.53
N ARG A 98 -3.69 -7.01 10.21
CA ARG A 98 -3.20 -5.91 9.34
C ARG A 98 -3.85 -5.99 7.96
N VAL A 99 -3.86 -7.18 7.36
CA VAL A 99 -4.52 -7.46 6.07
C VAL A 99 -6.04 -7.23 6.17
N GLU A 100 -6.69 -7.74 7.21
CA GLU A 100 -8.13 -7.58 7.43
C GLU A 100 -8.53 -6.11 7.60
N LYS A 101 -7.74 -5.32 8.33
CA LYS A 101 -7.95 -3.88 8.47
C LYS A 101 -7.90 -3.17 7.11
N ALA A 102 -6.91 -3.46 6.27
CA ALA A 102 -6.80 -2.89 4.93
C ALA A 102 -7.98 -3.28 4.04
N ARG A 103 -8.42 -4.55 4.09
CA ARG A 103 -9.59 -5.03 3.35
C ARG A 103 -10.89 -4.41 3.83
N ARG A 104 -11.06 -4.23 5.14
CA ARG A 104 -12.26 -3.59 5.73
C ARG A 104 -12.47 -2.17 5.23
N VAL A 105 -11.41 -1.40 5.04
CA VAL A 105 -11.49 -0.04 4.48
C VAL A 105 -11.48 -0.04 2.95
N GLN A 106 -11.49 -1.21 2.32
CA GLN A 106 -11.42 -1.37 0.86
C GLN A 106 -10.24 -0.59 0.26
N ALA A 107 -9.04 -0.75 0.85
CA ALA A 107 -7.85 -0.08 0.37
C ALA A 107 -7.56 -0.41 -1.10
N ASP A 108 -7.11 0.59 -1.85
CA ASP A 108 -6.66 0.45 -3.24
C ASP A 108 -5.20 0.02 -3.33
N LEU A 109 -4.40 0.27 -2.26
CA LEU A 109 -3.03 -0.21 -2.08
C LEU A 109 -2.77 -0.55 -0.62
N PHE A 110 -1.87 -1.51 -0.39
CA PHE A 110 -1.31 -1.84 0.92
C PHE A 110 0.22 -1.73 0.88
N ILE A 111 0.80 -0.95 1.79
CA ILE A 111 2.23 -0.70 1.87
C ILE A 111 2.70 -0.99 3.29
N SER A 112 3.40 -2.10 3.48
CA SER A 112 4.08 -2.43 4.74
C SER A 112 5.45 -1.77 4.76
N ILE A 113 5.79 -1.10 5.85
CA ILE A 113 6.99 -0.27 6.00
C ILE A 113 7.85 -0.87 7.08
N HIS A 114 9.08 -1.24 6.71
CA HIS A 114 10.06 -1.92 7.54
C HIS A 114 11.45 -1.27 7.46
N ALA A 115 12.32 -1.63 8.39
CA ALA A 115 13.72 -1.21 8.45
C ALA A 115 14.55 -2.27 9.17
N ASP A 116 14.50 -3.49 8.67
CA ASP A 116 15.01 -4.71 9.30
C ASP A 116 16.52 -4.73 9.55
N ALA A 117 16.94 -5.67 10.37
CA ALA A 117 18.33 -6.09 10.42
C ALA A 117 18.62 -7.10 9.30
N PHE A 118 19.81 -7.06 8.73
CA PHE A 118 20.26 -8.05 7.77
C PHE A 118 21.36 -8.93 8.36
N MET A 119 21.59 -10.11 7.75
CA MET A 119 22.57 -11.10 8.21
C MET A 119 23.99 -10.54 8.32
N THR A 120 24.32 -9.52 7.53
CA THR A 120 25.62 -8.84 7.57
C THR A 120 25.43 -7.36 7.91
N PRO A 121 26.22 -6.78 8.81
CA PRO A 121 26.12 -5.37 9.20
C PRO A 121 26.51 -4.40 8.08
N ASP A 122 27.12 -4.88 7.01
CA ASP A 122 27.48 -4.08 5.82
C ASP A 122 26.28 -3.90 4.86
N ALA A 123 25.18 -4.62 5.08
CA ALA A 123 23.98 -4.46 4.26
C ALA A 123 23.49 -3.02 4.34
N ARG A 124 23.14 -2.45 3.19
CA ARG A 124 22.67 -1.07 3.06
C ARG A 124 21.77 -0.87 1.87
N GLY A 125 20.99 0.18 1.94
CA GLY A 125 20.04 0.55 0.89
C GLY A 125 18.67 -0.11 1.06
N ALA A 126 17.71 0.35 0.29
CA ALA A 126 16.34 -0.12 0.35
C ALA A 126 16.10 -1.36 -0.53
N SER A 127 15.08 -2.14 -0.16
CA SER A 127 14.52 -3.22 -0.97
C SER A 127 13.00 -3.11 -1.02
N VAL A 128 12.39 -3.66 -2.06
CA VAL A 128 10.93 -3.77 -2.15
C VAL A 128 10.57 -5.22 -2.45
N PHE A 129 9.58 -5.72 -1.71
CA PHE A 129 9.10 -7.09 -1.83
C PHE A 129 7.63 -7.13 -2.20
N ALA A 130 7.27 -8.14 -3.02
CA ALA A 130 5.90 -8.52 -3.32
C ALA A 130 5.65 -9.97 -2.90
N LEU A 131 4.39 -10.36 -2.84
CA LEU A 131 4.02 -11.74 -2.53
C LEU A 131 4.50 -12.70 -3.63
N SER A 132 4.98 -13.88 -3.21
CA SER A 132 5.11 -15.08 -4.06
C SER A 132 4.20 -16.18 -3.53
N GLN A 133 3.44 -16.78 -4.43
CA GLN A 133 2.67 -18.02 -4.13
C GLN A 133 3.54 -19.28 -4.22
N GLY A 134 4.71 -19.17 -4.89
CA GLY A 134 5.65 -20.25 -5.09
C GLY A 134 6.97 -20.05 -4.34
N ALA A 135 8.07 -20.35 -4.99
CA ALA A 135 9.40 -20.15 -4.44
C ALA A 135 9.73 -18.65 -4.29
N ALA A 136 10.55 -18.33 -3.31
CA ALA A 136 11.13 -16.99 -3.19
C ALA A 136 12.14 -16.75 -4.31
N THR A 137 12.27 -15.50 -4.76
CA THR A 137 13.19 -15.09 -5.84
C THR A 137 14.65 -15.21 -5.43
N SER A 138 14.94 -15.16 -4.14
CA SER A 138 16.28 -15.33 -3.59
C SER A 138 16.27 -15.98 -2.21
N ALA A 139 17.43 -16.48 -1.77
CA ALA A 139 17.62 -16.96 -0.40
C ALA A 139 17.44 -15.82 0.62
N ALA A 140 17.87 -14.60 0.28
CA ALA A 140 17.70 -13.42 1.09
C ALA A 140 16.21 -13.08 1.28
N ALA A 141 15.42 -13.04 0.18
CA ALA A 141 13.98 -12.79 0.24
C ALA A 141 13.25 -13.85 1.08
N ARG A 142 13.65 -15.12 0.96
CA ARG A 142 13.09 -16.20 1.79
C ARG A 142 13.40 -16.00 3.26
N TRP A 143 14.63 -15.61 3.56
CA TRP A 143 15.07 -15.36 4.94
C TRP A 143 14.28 -14.17 5.54
N MET A 144 14.19 -13.03 4.83
CA MET A 144 13.40 -11.87 5.25
C MET A 144 11.95 -12.26 5.55
N ALA A 145 11.28 -12.92 4.62
CA ALA A 145 9.91 -13.37 4.84
C ALA A 145 9.77 -14.32 6.06
N SER A 146 10.81 -15.14 6.34
CA SER A 146 10.82 -16.00 7.51
C SER A 146 10.97 -15.22 8.82
N GLN A 147 11.71 -14.10 8.82
CA GLN A 147 11.84 -13.23 10.00
C GLN A 147 10.51 -12.50 10.26
N GLU A 148 9.98 -11.83 9.23
CA GLU A 148 8.74 -11.08 9.32
C GLU A 148 7.54 -11.94 9.74
N ASN A 149 7.44 -13.16 9.22
CA ASN A 149 6.35 -14.07 9.57
C ASN A 149 6.40 -14.58 11.02
N ARG A 150 7.48 -14.29 11.77
CA ARG A 150 7.60 -14.62 13.20
C ARG A 150 7.05 -13.53 14.12
N ALA A 151 6.70 -12.37 13.62
CA ALA A 151 6.19 -11.25 14.42
C ALA A 151 5.02 -11.68 15.33
N ASP A 152 4.10 -12.52 14.85
CA ASP A 152 2.98 -13.05 15.65
C ASP A 152 3.41 -13.91 16.84
N LEU A 153 4.57 -14.58 16.76
CA LEU A 153 5.12 -15.34 17.89
C LEU A 153 5.64 -14.42 18.98
N VAL A 154 6.24 -13.30 18.61
CA VAL A 154 6.74 -12.28 19.56
C VAL A 154 5.56 -11.59 20.25
N GLY A 155 4.48 -11.31 19.53
CA GLY A 155 3.24 -10.75 20.08
C GLY A 155 2.40 -11.74 20.91
N GLY A 156 2.91 -12.94 21.19
CA GLY A 156 2.25 -13.91 22.08
C GLY A 156 1.06 -14.65 21.49
N LEU A 157 0.84 -14.59 20.20
CA LEU A 157 -0.29 -15.24 19.52
C LEU A 157 0.09 -16.60 18.93
N ASN A 158 -0.53 -17.64 19.48
CA ASN A 158 -0.41 -19.01 18.94
C ASN A 158 -1.59 -19.27 18.00
N LEU A 159 -1.49 -18.78 16.75
CA LEU A 159 -2.54 -18.97 15.76
C LEU A 159 -2.55 -20.42 15.26
N LYS A 160 -3.52 -21.21 15.71
CA LYS A 160 -3.85 -22.48 15.05
C LYS A 160 -4.43 -22.16 13.67
N VAL A 161 -3.71 -22.56 12.63
CA VAL A 161 -4.16 -22.46 11.22
C VAL A 161 -5.46 -23.25 11.06
N GLN A 162 -6.55 -22.56 10.76
CA GLN A 162 -7.80 -23.21 10.38
C GLN A 162 -7.79 -23.56 8.89
N ASP A 163 -8.16 -24.78 8.62
CA ASP A 163 -8.17 -25.44 7.31
C ASP A 163 -9.16 -24.78 6.33
N ALA A 164 -8.68 -24.37 5.14
CA ALA A 164 -9.49 -23.71 4.12
C ALA A 164 -9.26 -24.30 2.73
N THR A 165 -9.82 -25.48 2.48
CA THR A 165 -9.61 -26.23 1.22
C THR A 165 -10.53 -25.78 0.06
N VAL A 166 -11.66 -25.11 0.32
CA VAL A 166 -12.68 -24.80 -0.70
C VAL A 166 -12.57 -23.37 -1.28
N GLN A 167 -11.86 -22.45 -0.63
CA GLN A 167 -11.68 -21.08 -1.10
C GLN A 167 -10.50 -20.88 -2.08
N ARG A 168 -9.69 -21.91 -2.32
CA ARG A 168 -8.42 -21.78 -3.06
C ARG A 168 -8.56 -21.40 -4.54
N ALA A 169 -9.48 -21.96 -5.29
CA ALA A 169 -9.52 -21.80 -6.75
C ALA A 169 -9.94 -20.39 -7.22
N LEU A 170 -10.88 -19.74 -6.54
CA LEU A 170 -11.28 -18.34 -6.84
C LEU A 170 -10.25 -17.32 -6.34
N LEU A 171 -9.50 -17.67 -5.30
CA LEU A 171 -8.41 -16.87 -4.76
C LEU A 171 -7.19 -16.83 -5.70
N ASP A 172 -6.90 -17.90 -6.44
CA ASP A 172 -5.69 -17.99 -7.27
C ASP A 172 -5.65 -16.97 -8.42
N MET A 173 -6.76 -16.74 -9.12
CA MET A 173 -6.81 -15.79 -10.23
C MET A 173 -6.73 -14.33 -9.74
N SER A 174 -7.45 -14.01 -8.67
CA SER A 174 -7.42 -12.67 -8.04
C SER A 174 -6.02 -12.36 -7.50
N THR A 175 -5.39 -13.34 -6.85
CA THR A 175 -4.04 -13.20 -6.29
C THR A 175 -2.98 -12.99 -7.38
N THR A 176 -3.10 -13.63 -8.54
CA THR A 176 -2.15 -13.44 -9.66
C THR A 176 -2.21 -12.00 -10.20
N ALA A 177 -3.42 -11.46 -10.41
CA ALA A 177 -3.59 -10.09 -10.86
C ALA A 177 -3.04 -9.08 -9.82
N GLN A 178 -3.34 -9.33 -8.54
CA GLN A 178 -2.84 -8.54 -7.40
C GLN A 178 -1.30 -8.55 -7.34
N ILE A 179 -0.65 -9.71 -7.51
CA ILE A 179 0.82 -9.81 -7.53
C ILE A 179 1.40 -9.00 -8.69
N ASN A 180 0.83 -9.08 -9.89
CA ASN A 180 1.28 -8.30 -11.03
C ASN A 180 1.17 -6.80 -10.79
N ASP A 181 0.10 -6.34 -10.16
CA ASP A 181 -0.07 -4.93 -9.79
C ASP A 181 0.87 -4.51 -8.66
N SER A 182 1.15 -5.41 -7.72
CA SER A 182 2.18 -5.22 -6.67
C SER A 182 3.57 -5.04 -7.28
N LEU A 183 3.93 -5.85 -8.29
CA LEU A 183 5.21 -5.71 -9.00
C LEU A 183 5.32 -4.37 -9.74
N LYS A 184 4.23 -3.89 -10.36
CA LYS A 184 4.22 -2.56 -10.99
C LYS A 184 4.45 -1.45 -9.96
N LEU A 185 3.74 -1.50 -8.82
CA LEU A 185 3.91 -0.56 -7.72
C LEU A 185 5.33 -0.60 -7.15
N GLY A 186 5.86 -1.81 -6.87
CA GLY A 186 7.20 -2.00 -6.35
C GLY A 186 8.28 -1.46 -7.28
N ASN A 187 8.13 -1.62 -8.59
CA ASN A 187 9.06 -1.05 -9.57
C ASN A 187 9.04 0.49 -9.59
N GLU A 188 7.87 1.12 -9.46
CA GLU A 188 7.78 2.57 -9.30
C GLU A 188 8.48 3.02 -8.01
N MET A 189 8.31 2.28 -6.90
CA MET A 189 8.97 2.57 -5.62
C MET A 189 10.48 2.49 -5.73
N LEU A 190 11.04 1.40 -6.26
CA LEU A 190 12.48 1.26 -6.48
C LEU A 190 13.02 2.39 -7.36
N GLY A 191 12.28 2.75 -8.41
CA GLY A 191 12.65 3.84 -9.33
C GLY A 191 12.75 5.20 -8.65
N GLN A 192 11.90 5.50 -7.65
CA GLN A 192 11.96 6.75 -6.90
C GLN A 192 12.96 6.70 -5.75
N ILE A 193 13.05 5.59 -5.02
CA ILE A 193 14.00 5.42 -3.91
C ILE A 193 15.45 5.50 -4.43
N ARG A 194 15.73 4.96 -5.62
CA ARG A 194 17.07 5.05 -6.25
C ARG A 194 17.57 6.48 -6.40
N ARG A 195 16.69 7.47 -6.47
CA ARG A 195 17.05 8.89 -6.63
C ARG A 195 17.52 9.55 -5.34
N ILE A 196 17.18 8.95 -4.20
CA ILE A 196 17.51 9.49 -2.88
C ILE A 196 18.54 8.66 -2.12
N GLY A 197 18.81 7.43 -2.57
CA GLY A 197 19.74 6.53 -1.89
C GLY A 197 20.06 5.27 -2.68
N LYS A 198 20.82 4.39 -2.05
CA LYS A 198 21.18 3.09 -2.61
C LYS A 198 19.99 2.14 -2.57
N LEU A 199 19.94 1.23 -3.52
CA LEU A 199 19.10 0.05 -3.45
C LEU A 199 19.97 -1.14 -3.04
N HIS A 200 19.47 -1.94 -2.10
CA HIS A 200 20.08 -3.23 -1.77
C HIS A 200 19.89 -4.22 -2.92
N LYS A 201 18.67 -4.23 -3.49
CA LYS A 201 18.33 -4.99 -4.70
C LYS A 201 17.74 -4.05 -5.75
N PRO A 202 18.22 -4.14 -7.01
CA PRO A 202 17.73 -3.28 -8.08
C PRO A 202 16.36 -3.69 -8.64
N GLN A 203 15.84 -4.84 -8.21
CA GLN A 203 14.58 -5.44 -8.65
C GLN A 203 13.68 -5.71 -7.47
N VAL A 204 12.36 -5.73 -7.70
CA VAL A 204 11.39 -6.21 -6.71
C VAL A 204 11.63 -7.69 -6.48
N GLU A 205 11.87 -8.08 -5.25
CA GLU A 205 11.98 -9.48 -4.85
C GLU A 205 10.62 -10.03 -4.42
N GLN A 206 10.46 -11.35 -4.43
CA GLN A 206 9.21 -11.99 -4.04
C GLN A 206 9.47 -13.13 -3.07
N ALA A 207 8.62 -13.23 -2.03
CA ALA A 207 8.61 -14.35 -1.10
C ALA A 207 7.24 -14.48 -0.41
N GLY A 208 7.09 -15.47 0.44
CA GLY A 208 5.83 -15.80 1.12
C GLY A 208 5.55 -14.93 2.34
N PHE A 209 5.58 -13.61 2.24
CA PHE A 209 5.26 -12.69 3.33
C PHE A 209 3.79 -12.81 3.72
N ALA A 210 3.53 -13.14 4.99
CA ALA A 210 2.17 -13.33 5.51
C ALA A 210 1.34 -12.04 5.43
N VAL A 211 1.97 -10.89 5.73
CA VAL A 211 1.33 -9.57 5.70
C VAL A 211 0.91 -9.12 4.30
N LEU A 212 1.48 -9.69 3.24
CA LEU A 212 1.12 -9.36 1.85
C LEU A 212 0.03 -10.27 1.25
N LYS A 213 -0.56 -11.16 2.04
CA LYS A 213 -1.59 -12.11 1.58
C LYS A 213 -2.98 -11.46 1.49
N ALA A 214 -3.08 -10.31 0.84
CA ALA A 214 -4.34 -9.67 0.49
C ALA A 214 -4.69 -10.02 -0.97
N PRO A 215 -5.65 -10.90 -1.26
CA PRO A 215 -5.88 -11.42 -2.62
C PRO A 215 -6.47 -10.39 -3.58
N ASP A 216 -6.97 -9.30 -3.06
CA ASP A 216 -7.75 -8.27 -3.76
C ASP A 216 -7.11 -6.86 -3.68
N ILE A 217 -5.94 -6.72 -3.03
CA ILE A 217 -5.27 -5.44 -2.86
C ILE A 217 -3.80 -5.56 -3.31
N PRO A 218 -3.32 -4.76 -4.28
CA PRO A 218 -1.90 -4.66 -4.60
C PRO A 218 -1.10 -4.31 -3.35
N SER A 219 -0.15 -5.16 -2.96
CA SER A 219 0.52 -5.11 -1.67
C SER A 219 2.04 -5.24 -1.83
N VAL A 220 2.78 -4.36 -1.18
CA VAL A 220 4.25 -4.40 -1.15
C VAL A 220 4.76 -4.20 0.27
N LEU A 221 5.93 -4.78 0.55
CA LEU A 221 6.72 -4.50 1.74
C LEU A 221 7.97 -3.72 1.32
N VAL A 222 8.24 -2.63 1.99
CA VAL A 222 9.36 -1.74 1.70
C VAL A 222 10.33 -1.78 2.88
N GLU A 223 11.50 -2.37 2.66
CA GLU A 223 12.66 -2.19 3.53
C GLU A 223 13.28 -0.84 3.22
N THR A 224 13.13 0.09 4.12
CA THR A 224 13.55 1.48 3.89
C THR A 224 15.05 1.69 3.99
N ALA A 225 15.70 0.87 4.81
CA ALA A 225 17.14 0.72 5.01
C ALA A 225 17.37 -0.46 5.97
N PHE A 226 18.60 -0.88 6.21
CA PHE A 226 18.91 -1.92 7.19
C PHE A 226 19.40 -1.29 8.50
N ILE A 227 18.57 -1.34 9.55
CA ILE A 227 18.87 -0.72 10.85
C ILE A 227 20.12 -1.32 11.53
N SER A 228 20.51 -2.54 11.16
CA SER A 228 21.75 -3.19 11.63
C SER A 228 23.02 -2.48 11.17
N ASN A 229 22.95 -1.64 10.12
CA ASN A 229 24.07 -0.84 9.65
C ASN A 229 24.10 0.51 10.40
N PRO A 230 25.23 0.89 11.06
CA PRO A 230 25.30 2.13 11.85
C PRO A 230 25.05 3.42 11.06
N ASP A 231 25.43 3.45 9.78
CA ASP A 231 25.23 4.63 8.92
C ASP A 231 23.75 4.73 8.51
N GLU A 232 23.13 3.58 8.18
CA GLU A 232 21.71 3.51 7.85
C GLU A 232 20.82 3.81 9.08
N GLU A 233 21.19 3.31 10.28
CA GLU A 233 20.52 3.66 11.53
C GLU A 233 20.54 5.18 11.78
N ALA A 234 21.67 5.83 11.56
CA ALA A 234 21.77 7.29 11.70
C ALA A 234 20.85 8.01 10.70
N ARG A 235 20.79 7.54 9.45
CA ARG A 235 19.88 8.08 8.41
C ARG A 235 18.42 7.86 8.77
N LEU A 236 18.05 6.67 9.22
CA LEU A 236 16.68 6.34 9.65
C LEU A 236 16.18 7.24 10.78
N ASN A 237 17.08 7.71 11.66
CA ASN A 237 16.76 8.68 12.71
C ASN A 237 16.74 10.14 12.23
N SER A 238 17.22 10.42 11.01
CA SER A 238 17.24 11.78 10.45
C SER A 238 15.85 12.15 9.91
N GLU A 239 15.32 13.27 10.35
CA GLU A 239 14.07 13.83 9.81
C GLU A 239 14.17 14.13 8.31
N SER A 240 15.32 14.61 7.85
CA SER A 240 15.58 14.89 6.44
C SER A 240 15.39 13.62 5.61
N TYR A 241 16.03 12.51 6.00
CA TYR A 241 15.91 11.26 5.28
C TYR A 241 14.49 10.68 5.33
N GLN A 242 13.82 10.74 6.50
CA GLN A 242 12.43 10.28 6.60
C GLN A 242 11.51 11.11 5.69
N ASN A 243 11.74 12.39 5.53
CA ASN A 243 10.99 13.25 4.62
C ASN A 243 11.29 12.90 3.15
N GLU A 244 12.56 12.81 2.77
CA GLU A 244 12.98 12.46 1.41
C GLU A 244 12.41 11.11 0.96
N LEU A 245 12.46 10.12 1.87
CA LEU A 245 11.91 8.79 1.64
C LEU A 245 10.38 8.84 1.48
N SER A 246 9.68 9.53 2.38
CA SER A 246 8.23 9.69 2.31
C SER A 246 7.80 10.40 1.02
N ASP A 247 8.57 11.40 0.56
CA ASP A 247 8.34 12.07 -0.72
C ASP A 247 8.58 11.14 -1.91
N ALA A 248 9.61 10.29 -1.85
CA ALA A 248 9.90 9.32 -2.90
C ALA A 248 8.79 8.26 -3.00
N LEU A 249 8.33 7.74 -1.87
CA LEU A 249 7.23 6.79 -1.81
C LEU A 249 5.91 7.42 -2.28
N MET A 250 5.64 8.68 -1.91
CA MET A 250 4.46 9.38 -2.39
C MET A 250 4.48 9.57 -3.91
N ARG A 251 5.60 10.02 -4.49
CA ARG A 251 5.76 10.10 -5.95
C ARG A 251 5.55 8.75 -6.65
N SER A 252 5.93 7.64 -5.99
CA SER A 252 5.72 6.30 -6.53
C SER A 252 4.23 5.95 -6.62
N ILE A 253 3.47 6.28 -5.57
CA ILE A 253 2.02 6.07 -5.51
C ILE A 253 1.32 6.91 -6.59
N GLU A 254 1.67 8.18 -6.74
CA GLU A 254 1.11 9.06 -7.76
C GLU A 254 1.36 8.50 -9.17
N ARG A 255 2.61 8.11 -9.47
CA ARG A 255 2.98 7.54 -10.77
C ARG A 255 2.28 6.22 -11.05
N TYR A 256 2.11 5.38 -10.02
CA TYR A 256 1.36 4.14 -10.15
C TYR A 256 -0.09 4.41 -10.55
N PHE A 257 -0.81 5.29 -9.86
CA PHE A 257 -2.22 5.58 -10.15
C PHE A 257 -2.44 6.37 -11.45
N LEU A 258 -1.49 7.16 -11.88
CA LEU A 258 -1.54 7.81 -13.20
C LEU A 258 -1.53 6.79 -14.35
N ARG A 259 -0.89 5.63 -14.15
CA ARG A 259 -0.78 4.55 -15.15
C ARG A 259 -1.81 3.44 -14.94
N ASN A 260 -2.22 3.22 -13.70
CA ASN A 260 -3.14 2.18 -13.27
C ASN A 260 -4.29 2.81 -12.47
N PRO A 261 -5.24 3.49 -13.14
CA PRO A 261 -6.34 4.13 -12.43
C PRO A 261 -7.13 3.08 -11.65
N PRO A 262 -7.55 3.40 -10.42
CA PRO A 262 -8.24 2.46 -9.58
C PRO A 262 -9.55 2.02 -10.23
N LEU A 263 -9.87 0.72 -10.14
CA LEU A 263 -11.11 0.15 -10.65
C LEU A 263 -12.32 0.84 -9.97
N ALA A 264 -13.39 1.08 -10.74
CA ALA A 264 -14.64 1.58 -10.18
C ALA A 264 -15.21 0.52 -9.21
N ARG A 265 -15.05 0.75 -7.91
CA ARG A 265 -15.68 -0.06 -6.86
C ARG A 265 -16.91 0.67 -6.38
N ASN A 266 -18.08 0.02 -6.43
CA ASN A 266 -19.27 0.51 -5.72
C ASN A 266 -18.97 0.32 -4.21
N ARG A 267 -18.59 1.41 -3.53
CA ARG A 267 -18.57 1.43 -2.08
C ARG A 267 -20.02 1.66 -1.65
N ASN A 268 -20.70 0.60 -1.24
CA ASN A 268 -21.94 0.76 -0.50
C ASN A 268 -21.57 1.42 0.83
N THR A 269 -21.96 2.67 0.97
CA THR A 269 -21.86 3.45 2.22
C THR A 269 -22.80 2.87 3.27
#